data_b0e4b97821882cfd2a9e3764f4cda379
#
_entry.id   b0e4b97821882cfd2a9e3764f4cda379
#
_cell.length_a   1.000
_cell.length_b   1.000
_cell.length_c   1.000
_cell.angle_alpha   90.00
_cell.angle_beta   90.00
_cell.angle_gamma   90.00
#
_symmetry.space_group_name_H-M   'P 1'
#
loop_
_entity.id
_entity.type
_entity.pdbx_description
1 polymer ?
#
loop_
_entity_poly.entity_id
_entity_poly.type
_entity_poly.pdbx_seq_one_letter_code
_entity_poly.pdbx_strand_id
1 'polypeptide(L)'
;NLILKSEILNNVLENKPIARQEIIDIYQNSIKNSNDLFLTAQNLRIKNKNNSVTFSKKAFFNIVNLCKDTCSYCTYKAEPGEEKISLMSKQQIKDLLELSKKYKCVEALFVTGEQPEQKYPEAREWLKENGFKSTSEYLVHSSETALELGLFPHTNAGNLNFEEMKELKKTNVSMGIMLENVSERLTKKGMPHYLAASKKPQTRLKILENSGKLGIPMTTGILVGIGETIEEIIDSILAIKGLHEKYKNIQEVILQNFQPKPDTIMKDTPSANEEYFKKIVALTRIIIPQMNIQIPPNL
;
A
#
# COMPACT_ATOMS: atom_id res chain seq x y z
N ASN A 1 -20.82 -19.87 -23.87
CA ASN A 1 -20.11 -19.33 -22.69
C ASN A 1 -18.68 -19.86 -22.56
N LEU A 2 -18.36 -21.12 -22.80
CA LEU A 2 -16.98 -21.68 -22.74
C LEU A 2 -16.12 -21.14 -23.89
N ILE A 3 -16.64 -20.95 -25.08
CA ILE A 3 -15.92 -20.39 -26.23
C ILE A 3 -15.56 -18.92 -25.96
N LEU A 4 -16.51 -18.12 -25.49
CA LEU A 4 -16.28 -16.69 -25.13
C LEU A 4 -15.20 -16.52 -24.07
N LYS A 5 -15.18 -17.40 -23.07
CA LYS A 5 -14.18 -17.43 -22.00
C LYS A 5 -12.76 -17.70 -22.54
N SER A 6 -12.62 -18.70 -23.39
CA SER A 6 -11.34 -19.04 -24.03
C SER A 6 -10.82 -17.88 -24.88
N GLU A 7 -11.70 -17.17 -25.57
CA GLU A 7 -11.38 -16.01 -26.41
C GLU A 7 -10.86 -14.83 -25.55
N ILE A 8 -11.56 -14.49 -24.47
CA ILE A 8 -11.13 -13.40 -23.55
C ILE A 8 -9.75 -13.69 -22.97
N LEU A 9 -9.53 -14.92 -22.46
CA LEU A 9 -8.23 -15.28 -21.87
C LEU A 9 -7.11 -15.31 -22.92
N ASN A 10 -7.37 -15.72 -24.15
CA ASN A 10 -6.41 -15.66 -25.25
C ASN A 10 -6.07 -14.20 -25.60
N ASN A 11 -7.06 -13.31 -25.66
CA ASN A 11 -6.85 -11.89 -25.90
C ASN A 11 -5.96 -11.27 -24.82
N VAL A 12 -6.15 -11.64 -23.55
CA VAL A 12 -5.30 -11.21 -22.43
C VAL A 12 -3.86 -11.68 -22.61
N LEU A 13 -3.63 -12.93 -23.01
CA LEU A 13 -2.29 -13.48 -23.28
C LEU A 13 -1.60 -12.75 -24.44
N GLU A 14 -2.35 -12.22 -25.40
CA GLU A 14 -1.87 -11.39 -26.49
C GLU A 14 -1.68 -9.91 -26.12
N ASN A 15 -1.88 -9.54 -24.86
CA ASN A 15 -1.85 -8.17 -24.32
C ASN A 15 -2.90 -7.24 -24.94
N LYS A 16 -4.02 -7.76 -25.40
CA LYS A 16 -5.15 -6.94 -25.83
C LYS A 16 -5.84 -6.30 -24.63
N PRO A 17 -6.39 -5.09 -24.77
CA PRO A 17 -7.17 -4.47 -23.70
C PRO A 17 -8.31 -5.35 -23.24
N ILE A 18 -8.56 -5.37 -21.94
CA ILE A 18 -9.68 -6.10 -21.35
C ILE A 18 -10.66 -5.10 -20.73
N ALA A 19 -11.95 -5.28 -21.01
CA ALA A 19 -13.00 -4.43 -20.46
C ALA A 19 -13.35 -4.83 -19.03
N ARG A 20 -13.85 -3.88 -18.24
CA ARG A 20 -14.27 -4.12 -16.84
C ARG A 20 -15.24 -5.30 -16.72
N GLN A 21 -16.24 -5.40 -17.61
CA GLN A 21 -17.22 -6.49 -17.57
C GLN A 21 -16.57 -7.85 -17.86
N GLU A 22 -15.63 -7.92 -18.79
CA GLU A 22 -14.88 -9.14 -19.07
C GLU A 22 -14.08 -9.65 -17.87
N ILE A 23 -13.52 -8.72 -17.07
CA ILE A 23 -12.82 -9.07 -15.83
C ILE A 23 -13.80 -9.68 -14.81
N ILE A 24 -14.97 -9.08 -14.66
CA ILE A 24 -16.04 -9.61 -13.80
C ILE A 24 -16.46 -11.00 -14.26
N ASP A 25 -16.64 -11.20 -15.55
CA ASP A 25 -17.03 -12.49 -16.13
C ASP A 25 -15.97 -13.57 -15.90
N ILE A 26 -14.68 -13.23 -16.03
CA ILE A 26 -13.55 -14.11 -15.69
C ILE A 26 -13.65 -14.54 -14.23
N TYR A 27 -13.85 -13.60 -13.31
CA TYR A 27 -14.00 -13.93 -11.90
C TYR A 27 -15.18 -14.83 -11.62
N GLN A 28 -16.37 -14.50 -12.13
CA GLN A 28 -17.58 -15.29 -11.94
C GLN A 28 -17.42 -16.73 -12.47
N ASN A 29 -16.79 -16.89 -13.61
CA ASN A 29 -16.47 -18.20 -14.15
C ASN A 29 -15.48 -18.97 -13.26
N SER A 30 -14.54 -18.28 -12.61
CA SER A 30 -13.56 -18.89 -11.71
C SER A 30 -14.17 -19.44 -10.42
N ILE A 31 -15.40 -19.07 -10.07
CA ILE A 31 -16.11 -19.60 -8.90
C ILE A 31 -16.33 -21.11 -9.04
N LYS A 32 -16.63 -21.56 -10.26
CA LYS A 32 -16.85 -22.98 -10.56
C LYS A 32 -15.54 -23.73 -10.84
N ASN A 33 -14.60 -23.09 -11.52
CA ASN A 33 -13.30 -23.64 -11.86
C ASN A 33 -12.27 -22.50 -12.01
N SER A 34 -11.32 -22.42 -11.10
CA SER A 34 -10.28 -21.40 -11.07
C SER A 34 -9.04 -21.74 -11.90
N ASN A 35 -8.91 -22.96 -12.43
CA ASN A 35 -7.70 -23.41 -13.11
C ASN A 35 -7.29 -22.52 -14.28
N ASP A 36 -8.25 -22.15 -15.14
CA ASP A 36 -7.95 -21.31 -16.31
C ASP A 36 -7.49 -19.90 -15.90
N LEU A 37 -8.07 -19.34 -14.84
CA LEU A 37 -7.65 -18.07 -14.25
C LEU A 37 -6.20 -18.14 -13.77
N PHE A 38 -5.87 -19.17 -13.00
CA PHE A 38 -4.52 -19.35 -12.44
C PHE A 38 -3.48 -19.63 -13.53
N LEU A 39 -3.78 -20.49 -14.49
CA LEU A 39 -2.87 -20.77 -15.62
C LEU A 39 -2.62 -19.53 -16.48
N THR A 40 -3.66 -18.73 -16.76
CA THR A 40 -3.50 -17.49 -17.51
C THR A 40 -2.63 -16.49 -16.76
N ALA A 41 -2.87 -16.29 -15.45
CA ALA A 41 -2.07 -15.41 -14.62
C ALA A 41 -0.62 -15.88 -14.52
N GLN A 42 -0.38 -17.20 -14.41
CA GLN A 42 0.96 -17.79 -14.39
C GLN A 42 1.70 -17.55 -15.71
N ASN A 43 1.05 -17.77 -16.84
CA ASN A 43 1.63 -17.53 -18.16
C ASN A 43 1.99 -16.06 -18.37
N LEU A 44 1.10 -15.14 -17.97
CA LEU A 44 1.39 -13.70 -17.97
C LEU A 44 2.58 -13.34 -17.08
N ARG A 45 2.67 -13.94 -15.89
CA ARG A 45 3.81 -13.73 -15.00
C ARG A 45 5.12 -14.20 -15.64
N ILE A 46 5.15 -15.42 -16.18
CA ILE A 46 6.36 -15.97 -16.84
C ILE A 46 6.75 -15.08 -18.03
N LYS A 47 5.79 -14.68 -18.86
CA LYS A 47 6.03 -13.81 -20.02
C LYS A 47 6.62 -12.45 -19.65
N ASN A 48 6.15 -11.84 -18.55
CA ASN A 48 6.49 -10.46 -18.19
C ASN A 48 7.55 -10.35 -17.08
N LYS A 49 7.73 -11.37 -16.24
CA LYS A 49 8.59 -11.35 -15.03
C LYS A 49 9.52 -12.53 -14.90
N ASN A 50 9.57 -13.41 -15.91
CA ASN A 50 10.30 -14.68 -15.84
C ASN A 50 9.87 -15.57 -14.66
N ASN A 51 10.70 -16.53 -14.26
CA ASN A 51 10.45 -17.42 -13.13
C ASN A 51 11.01 -16.89 -11.79
N SER A 52 11.60 -15.71 -11.78
CA SER A 52 12.22 -15.15 -10.59
C SER A 52 11.17 -14.53 -9.66
N VAL A 53 11.32 -14.77 -8.37
CA VAL A 53 10.64 -14.04 -7.31
C VAL A 53 11.69 -13.22 -6.58
N THR A 54 11.45 -11.92 -6.46
CA THR A 54 12.37 -11.00 -5.80
C THR A 54 11.82 -10.61 -4.42
N PHE A 55 12.70 -10.18 -3.55
CA PHE A 55 12.34 -9.59 -2.26
C PHE A 55 13.27 -8.40 -1.98
N SER A 56 12.76 -7.44 -1.20
CA SER A 56 13.58 -6.35 -0.67
C SER A 56 13.81 -6.58 0.82
N LYS A 57 15.07 -6.60 1.24
CA LYS A 57 15.43 -6.69 2.65
C LYS A 57 15.36 -5.30 3.27
N LYS A 58 14.21 -4.98 3.88
CA LYS A 58 13.90 -3.67 4.46
C LYS A 58 14.03 -3.70 5.98
N ALA A 59 14.41 -2.56 6.53
CA ALA A 59 14.21 -2.26 7.95
C ALA A 59 13.01 -1.33 8.10
N PHE A 60 12.13 -1.66 9.04
CA PHE A 60 10.90 -0.92 9.32
C PHE A 60 11.13 0.06 10.47
N PHE A 61 10.90 1.34 10.23
CA PHE A 61 11.06 2.42 11.20
C PHE A 61 9.69 2.97 11.58
N ASN A 62 9.23 2.61 12.76
CA ASN A 62 8.00 3.14 13.33
C ASN A 62 8.26 4.52 13.95
N ILE A 63 8.37 5.55 13.11
CA ILE A 63 8.80 6.90 13.51
C ILE A 63 7.84 7.49 14.53
N VAL A 64 6.54 7.52 14.22
CA VAL A 64 5.48 7.98 15.09
C VAL A 64 4.20 7.22 14.77
N ASN A 65 3.60 6.57 15.78
CA ASN A 65 2.37 5.80 15.61
C ASN A 65 1.12 6.47 16.22
N LEU A 66 1.23 7.69 16.70
CA LEU A 66 0.06 8.56 16.90
C LEU A 66 -0.57 8.84 15.54
N CYS A 67 -1.86 8.66 15.40
CA CYS A 67 -2.56 8.75 14.12
C CYS A 67 -3.88 9.50 14.28
N LYS A 68 -4.13 10.48 13.42
CA LYS A 68 -5.38 11.25 13.41
C LYS A 68 -6.58 10.38 13.09
N ASP A 69 -6.41 9.37 12.26
CA ASP A 69 -7.44 8.44 11.82
C ASP A 69 -7.63 7.26 12.78
N THR A 70 -8.79 6.62 12.69
CA THR A 70 -9.09 5.35 13.36
C THR A 70 -9.70 4.38 12.36
N CYS A 71 -8.84 3.61 11.69
CA CYS A 71 -9.28 2.50 10.83
C CYS A 71 -9.68 1.31 11.70
N SER A 72 -10.81 0.68 11.39
CA SER A 72 -11.38 -0.40 12.23
C SER A 72 -10.50 -1.64 12.37
N TYR A 73 -9.51 -1.80 11.51
CA TYR A 73 -8.58 -2.95 11.47
C TYR A 73 -7.15 -2.62 11.93
N CYS A 74 -6.85 -1.35 12.25
CA CYS A 74 -5.48 -0.89 12.43
C CYS A 74 -4.93 -1.22 13.82
N THR A 75 -3.79 -1.91 13.86
CA THR A 75 -3.01 -2.16 15.09
C THR A 75 -1.82 -1.24 15.25
N TYR A 76 -1.47 -0.50 14.20
CA TYR A 76 -0.33 0.41 14.19
C TYR A 76 -0.52 1.60 15.12
N LYS A 77 -1.72 2.16 15.13
CA LYS A 77 -2.07 3.34 15.91
C LYS A 77 -1.90 3.10 17.41
N ALA A 78 -1.28 4.06 18.10
CA ALA A 78 -1.31 4.20 19.54
C ALA A 78 -2.05 5.48 19.95
N GLU A 79 -2.57 5.48 21.16
CA GLU A 79 -3.07 6.70 21.83
C GLU A 79 -2.06 7.13 22.92
N PRO A 80 -2.05 8.41 23.33
CA PRO A 80 -1.18 8.87 24.39
C PRO A 80 -1.31 8.06 25.68
N GLY A 81 -0.18 7.67 26.27
CA GLY A 81 -0.13 6.87 27.48
C GLY A 81 -0.14 5.35 27.28
N GLU A 82 -0.30 4.86 26.07
CA GLU A 82 -0.17 3.43 25.78
C GLU A 82 1.31 3.02 25.70
N GLU A 83 1.64 1.81 26.19
CA GLU A 83 3.03 1.28 26.16
C GLU A 83 3.59 1.12 24.75
N LYS A 84 2.73 0.85 23.77
CA LYS A 84 3.12 0.68 22.36
C LYS A 84 3.42 1.99 21.63
N ILE A 85 3.32 3.16 22.30
CA ILE A 85 3.61 4.46 21.65
C ILE A 85 5.04 4.52 21.13
N SER A 86 5.18 4.99 19.91
CA SER A 86 6.47 5.24 19.28
C SER A 86 6.57 6.71 18.91
N LEU A 87 7.60 7.35 19.41
CA LEU A 87 8.04 8.72 19.09
C LEU A 87 9.58 8.65 19.01
N MET A 88 10.09 8.16 17.88
CA MET A 88 11.52 7.89 17.73
C MET A 88 12.34 9.18 17.73
N SER A 89 13.38 9.23 18.58
CA SER A 89 14.38 10.30 18.55
C SER A 89 15.36 10.14 17.38
N LYS A 90 16.06 11.21 17.02
CA LYS A 90 17.15 11.15 16.01
C LYS A 90 18.18 10.08 16.32
N GLN A 91 18.54 9.91 17.61
CA GLN A 91 19.52 8.90 18.01
C GLN A 91 18.97 7.48 17.81
N GLN A 92 17.72 7.21 18.20
CA GLN A 92 17.11 5.91 17.99
C GLN A 92 17.02 5.55 16.49
N ILE A 93 16.71 6.53 15.64
CA ILE A 93 16.68 6.32 14.18
C ILE A 93 18.08 5.96 13.67
N LYS A 94 19.11 6.71 14.10
CA LYS A 94 20.49 6.45 13.70
C LYS A 94 20.96 5.07 14.14
N ASP A 95 20.75 4.71 15.41
CA ASP A 95 21.14 3.40 15.97
C ASP A 95 20.46 2.25 15.18
N LEU A 96 19.18 2.39 14.86
CA LEU A 96 18.44 1.39 14.08
C LEU A 96 18.91 1.33 12.62
N LEU A 97 19.30 2.46 12.01
CA LEU A 97 19.90 2.49 10.67
C LEU A 97 21.27 1.78 10.66
N GLU A 98 22.11 2.02 11.63
CA GLU A 98 23.42 1.35 11.78
C GLU A 98 23.23 -0.17 11.97
N LEU A 99 22.26 -0.56 12.79
CA LEU A 99 21.89 -1.97 12.98
C LEU A 99 21.39 -2.59 11.67
N SER A 100 20.53 -1.87 10.95
CA SER A 100 19.98 -2.30 9.67
C SER A 100 21.07 -2.54 8.62
N LYS A 101 22.06 -1.64 8.57
CA LYS A 101 23.25 -1.81 7.71
C LYS A 101 24.05 -3.04 8.10
N LYS A 102 24.28 -3.28 9.39
CA LYS A 102 24.96 -4.47 9.89
C LYS A 102 24.26 -5.75 9.45
N TYR A 103 22.93 -5.76 9.41
CA TYR A 103 22.13 -6.87 8.93
C TYR A 103 21.94 -6.89 7.41
N LYS A 104 22.66 -6.03 6.68
CA LYS A 104 22.61 -5.93 5.20
C LYS A 104 21.21 -5.64 4.67
N CYS A 105 20.43 -4.83 5.38
CA CYS A 105 19.23 -4.24 4.81
C CYS A 105 19.63 -3.24 3.72
N VAL A 106 18.81 -3.17 2.68
CA VAL A 106 19.04 -2.25 1.54
C VAL A 106 18.14 -1.03 1.61
N GLU A 107 17.02 -1.14 2.30
CA GLU A 107 15.99 -0.10 2.35
C GLU A 107 15.58 0.21 3.79
N ALA A 108 15.43 1.51 4.08
CA ALA A 108 14.85 2.03 5.30
C ALA A 108 13.41 2.48 5.00
N LEU A 109 12.43 1.74 5.51
CA LEU A 109 11.02 2.05 5.37
C LEU A 109 10.55 2.88 6.57
N PHE A 110 10.37 4.18 6.36
CA PHE A 110 9.86 5.11 7.36
C PHE A 110 8.34 5.16 7.34
N VAL A 111 7.71 4.86 8.46
CA VAL A 111 6.26 4.83 8.61
C VAL A 111 5.82 5.76 9.72
N THR A 112 4.73 6.49 9.48
CA THR A 112 4.09 7.35 10.47
C THR A 112 2.59 7.10 10.51
N GLY A 113 1.94 7.52 11.60
CA GLY A 113 0.52 7.75 11.60
C GLY A 113 0.13 8.92 10.69
N GLU A 114 -1.16 9.05 10.44
CA GLU A 114 -1.72 10.15 9.65
C GLU A 114 -1.63 11.46 10.43
N GLN A 115 -0.85 12.41 9.93
CA GLN A 115 -0.74 13.80 10.42
C GLN A 115 -0.82 13.93 11.95
N PRO A 116 0.08 13.28 12.72
CA PRO A 116 -0.05 13.18 14.18
C PRO A 116 -0.04 14.55 14.86
N GLU A 117 0.76 15.51 14.39
CA GLU A 117 0.86 16.86 14.94
C GLU A 117 -0.43 17.67 14.83
N GLN A 118 -1.34 17.35 13.91
CA GLN A 118 -2.62 18.05 13.81
C GLN A 118 -3.56 17.69 14.96
N LYS A 119 -3.45 16.48 15.51
CA LYS A 119 -4.36 16.00 16.55
C LYS A 119 -3.71 16.01 17.93
N TYR A 120 -2.45 15.58 18.05
CA TYR A 120 -1.83 15.26 19.32
C TYR A 120 -0.80 16.31 19.77
N PRO A 121 -0.96 16.90 20.99
CA PRO A 121 0.06 17.75 21.60
C PRO A 121 1.40 17.04 21.75
N GLU A 122 1.38 15.76 22.11
CA GLU A 122 2.57 14.91 22.30
C GLU A 122 3.42 14.82 21.03
N ALA A 123 2.78 14.73 19.87
CA ALA A 123 3.47 14.73 18.58
C ALA A 123 4.13 16.10 18.31
N ARG A 124 3.46 17.20 18.66
CA ARG A 124 4.04 18.55 18.50
C ARG A 124 5.22 18.79 19.44
N GLU A 125 5.14 18.31 20.68
CA GLU A 125 6.22 18.41 21.66
C GLU A 125 7.44 17.58 21.23
N TRP A 126 7.22 16.34 20.83
CA TRP A 126 8.25 15.47 20.26
C TRP A 126 8.96 16.11 19.06
N LEU A 127 8.22 16.71 18.13
CA LEU A 127 8.80 17.42 16.98
C LEU A 127 9.66 18.60 17.45
N LYS A 128 9.14 19.42 18.37
CA LYS A 128 9.85 20.58 18.93
C LYS A 128 11.14 20.16 19.63
N GLU A 129 11.11 19.13 20.45
CA GLU A 129 12.29 18.58 21.16
C GLU A 129 13.37 18.09 20.17
N ASN A 130 12.97 17.58 19.00
CA ASN A 130 13.90 17.18 17.95
C ASN A 130 14.29 18.32 17.00
N GLY A 131 13.73 19.53 17.15
CA GLY A 131 14.06 20.71 16.38
C GLY A 131 13.34 20.83 15.04
N PHE A 132 12.16 20.22 14.90
CA PHE A 132 11.36 20.23 13.67
C PHE A 132 9.96 20.84 13.88
N LYS A 133 9.36 21.33 12.80
CA LYS A 133 8.02 21.94 12.81
C LYS A 133 6.94 20.96 12.35
N SER A 134 7.29 19.95 11.58
CA SER A 134 6.35 18.98 11.01
C SER A 134 6.96 17.58 10.93
N THR A 135 6.09 16.58 10.89
CA THR A 135 6.49 15.18 10.64
C THR A 135 7.19 15.03 9.29
N SER A 136 6.78 15.78 8.26
CA SER A 136 7.44 15.74 6.95
C SER A 136 8.88 16.27 6.98
N GLU A 137 9.16 17.36 7.71
CA GLU A 137 10.55 17.84 7.92
C GLU A 137 11.39 16.79 8.66
N TYR A 138 10.83 16.15 9.66
CA TYR A 138 11.51 15.09 10.40
C TYR A 138 11.84 13.88 9.52
N LEU A 139 10.93 13.52 8.60
CA LEU A 139 11.14 12.45 7.65
C LEU A 139 12.22 12.79 6.61
N VAL A 140 12.31 14.05 6.16
CA VAL A 140 13.42 14.51 5.29
C VAL A 140 14.75 14.27 5.98
N HIS A 141 14.92 14.75 7.22
CA HIS A 141 16.14 14.53 8.00
C HIS A 141 16.44 13.04 8.21
N SER A 142 15.43 12.23 8.55
CA SER A 142 15.61 10.79 8.74
C SER A 142 16.06 10.10 7.44
N SER A 143 15.53 10.56 6.31
CA SER A 143 15.91 10.05 4.99
C SER A 143 17.33 10.44 4.59
N GLU A 144 17.75 11.67 4.90
CA GLU A 144 19.14 12.11 4.71
C GLU A 144 20.10 11.23 5.51
N THR A 145 19.80 10.99 6.80
CA THR A 145 20.59 10.10 7.65
C THR A 145 20.70 8.67 7.10
N ALA A 146 19.61 8.15 6.54
CA ALA A 146 19.62 6.83 5.89
C ALA A 146 20.51 6.80 4.66
N LEU A 147 20.46 7.83 3.80
CA LEU A 147 21.34 7.94 2.62
C LEU A 147 22.81 8.02 3.00
N GLU A 148 23.16 8.80 4.03
CA GLU A 148 24.53 8.89 4.54
C GLU A 148 25.06 7.53 5.00
N LEU A 149 24.21 6.69 5.56
CA LEU A 149 24.55 5.32 5.99
C LEU A 149 24.43 4.28 4.86
N GLY A 150 24.04 4.69 3.66
CA GLY A 150 23.97 3.84 2.47
C GLY A 150 22.73 2.94 2.39
N LEU A 151 21.61 3.32 3.03
CA LEU A 151 20.31 2.70 2.88
C LEU A 151 19.41 3.57 1.99
N PHE A 152 18.55 2.91 1.20
CA PHE A 152 17.56 3.61 0.38
C PHE A 152 16.32 3.99 1.20
N PRO A 153 16.02 5.30 1.38
CA PRO A 153 14.83 5.70 2.09
C PRO A 153 13.56 5.49 1.26
N HIS A 154 12.55 4.93 1.92
CA HIS A 154 11.19 4.82 1.42
C HIS A 154 10.22 5.34 2.49
N THR A 155 9.44 6.35 2.19
CA THR A 155 8.50 6.96 3.14
C THR A 155 7.06 6.56 2.86
N ASN A 156 6.37 6.08 3.91
CA ASN A 156 4.93 5.82 3.93
C ASN A 156 4.32 6.59 5.11
N ALA A 157 3.96 7.85 4.88
CA ALA A 157 3.57 8.80 5.91
C ALA A 157 2.12 9.32 5.78
N GLY A 158 1.24 8.52 5.18
CA GLY A 158 -0.15 8.93 4.97
C GLY A 158 -0.30 10.04 3.92
N ASN A 159 -1.22 10.97 4.17
CA ASN A 159 -1.58 12.01 3.21
C ASN A 159 -0.62 13.19 3.27
N LEU A 160 0.44 13.12 2.49
CA LEU A 160 1.35 14.25 2.25
C LEU A 160 0.75 15.19 1.21
N ASN A 161 0.91 16.50 1.40
CA ASN A 161 0.57 17.46 0.38
C ASN A 161 1.63 17.52 -0.73
N PHE A 162 1.37 18.29 -1.79
CA PHE A 162 2.26 18.35 -2.97
C PHE A 162 3.67 18.87 -2.63
N GLU A 163 3.79 19.89 -1.78
CA GLU A 163 5.08 20.46 -1.41
C GLU A 163 5.86 19.53 -0.48
N GLU A 164 5.20 18.89 0.48
CA GLU A 164 5.81 17.86 1.34
C GLU A 164 6.37 16.70 0.51
N MET A 165 5.60 16.21 -0.47
CA MET A 165 6.06 15.17 -1.39
C MET A 165 7.25 15.62 -2.24
N LYS A 166 7.23 16.88 -2.69
CA LYS A 166 8.32 17.47 -3.48
C LYS A 166 9.62 17.59 -2.67
N GLU A 167 9.54 17.96 -1.39
CA GLU A 167 10.71 18.00 -0.52
C GLU A 167 11.23 16.59 -0.23
N LEU A 168 10.37 15.65 0.16
CA LEU A 168 10.75 14.27 0.40
C LEU A 168 11.34 13.57 -0.83
N LYS A 169 10.90 13.92 -2.04
CA LYS A 169 11.48 13.40 -3.29
C LYS A 169 12.98 13.62 -3.38
N LYS A 170 13.52 14.68 -2.78
CA LYS A 170 14.96 14.98 -2.84
C LYS A 170 15.83 13.94 -2.13
N THR A 171 15.25 13.25 -1.16
CA THR A 171 15.95 12.30 -0.28
C THR A 171 15.40 10.87 -0.36
N ASN A 172 14.21 10.67 -0.90
CA ASN A 172 13.58 9.35 -0.98
C ASN A 172 13.72 8.75 -2.39
N VAL A 173 14.11 7.48 -2.45
CA VAL A 173 14.16 6.72 -3.72
C VAL A 173 12.77 6.32 -4.20
N SER A 174 11.83 6.18 -3.28
CA SER A 174 10.43 5.88 -3.52
C SER A 174 9.57 6.30 -2.33
N MET A 175 8.25 6.34 -2.54
CA MET A 175 7.27 6.56 -1.47
C MET A 175 6.13 5.55 -1.60
N GLY A 176 5.32 5.43 -0.57
CA GLY A 176 4.18 4.53 -0.56
C GLY A 176 2.93 5.16 0.07
N ILE A 177 1.79 4.81 -0.47
CA ILE A 177 0.49 5.03 0.15
C ILE A 177 -0.50 3.98 -0.36
N MET A 178 -1.12 3.25 0.56
CA MET A 178 -2.15 2.28 0.18
C MET A 178 -3.45 2.99 -0.22
N LEU A 179 -3.94 2.70 -1.44
CA LEU A 179 -5.27 3.14 -1.87
C LEU A 179 -6.36 2.48 -1.01
N GLU A 180 -6.12 1.24 -0.59
CA GLU A 180 -7.01 0.32 0.10
C GLU A 180 -8.21 -0.09 -0.76
N ASN A 181 -9.06 0.85 -1.14
CA ASN A 181 -10.21 0.61 -2.00
C ASN A 181 -10.77 1.94 -2.56
N VAL A 182 -11.42 1.91 -3.72
CA VAL A 182 -12.07 3.09 -4.33
C VAL A 182 -13.52 3.26 -3.91
N SER A 183 -14.07 2.37 -3.08
CA SER A 183 -15.47 2.42 -2.69
C SER A 183 -15.72 3.44 -1.57
N GLU A 184 -16.49 4.48 -1.87
CA GLU A 184 -16.99 5.43 -0.87
C GLU A 184 -17.89 4.74 0.18
N ARG A 185 -18.46 3.57 -0.14
CA ARG A 185 -19.28 2.78 0.79
C ARG A 185 -18.48 2.38 2.04
N LEU A 186 -17.19 2.06 1.88
CA LEU A 186 -16.32 1.66 3.00
C LEU A 186 -16.01 2.81 3.97
N THR A 187 -16.36 4.05 3.64
CA THR A 187 -16.24 5.22 4.52
C THR A 187 -17.52 5.55 5.30
N LYS A 188 -18.60 4.82 5.07
CA LYS A 188 -19.89 5.06 5.75
C LYS A 188 -19.88 4.50 7.17
N LYS A 189 -20.86 4.96 7.97
CA LYS A 189 -21.03 4.50 9.37
C LYS A 189 -21.11 2.96 9.43
N GLY A 190 -20.34 2.38 10.33
CA GLY A 190 -20.23 0.92 10.50
C GLY A 190 -19.25 0.23 9.55
N MET A 191 -18.63 0.96 8.63
CA MET A 191 -17.66 0.43 7.68
C MET A 191 -16.21 0.73 8.13
N PRO A 192 -15.21 0.00 7.61
CA PRO A 192 -13.83 0.02 8.13
C PRO A 192 -13.15 1.37 8.17
N HIS A 193 -13.49 2.27 7.24
CA HIS A 193 -12.87 3.60 7.10
C HIS A 193 -13.75 4.74 7.63
N TYR A 194 -14.81 4.45 8.41
CA TYR A 194 -15.74 5.47 8.90
C TYR A 194 -15.05 6.60 9.68
N LEU A 195 -14.10 6.25 10.56
CA LEU A 195 -13.34 7.21 11.38
C LEU A 195 -11.93 7.47 10.80
N ALA A 196 -11.76 7.29 9.52
CA ALA A 196 -10.49 7.43 8.81
C ALA A 196 -10.66 8.33 7.58
N ALA A 197 -10.74 9.63 7.81
CA ALA A 197 -10.97 10.62 6.75
C ALA A 197 -9.88 10.61 5.67
N SER A 198 -8.66 10.23 6.01
CA SER A 198 -7.55 10.09 5.08
C SER A 198 -7.72 8.93 4.10
N LYS A 199 -8.58 7.96 4.42
CA LYS A 199 -8.86 6.78 3.59
C LYS A 199 -9.95 7.03 2.53
N LYS A 200 -10.49 8.24 2.44
CA LYS A 200 -11.43 8.57 1.37
C LYS A 200 -10.77 8.35 0.00
N PRO A 201 -11.42 7.62 -0.92
CA PRO A 201 -10.85 7.26 -2.21
C PRO A 201 -10.31 8.45 -3.00
N GLN A 202 -11.08 9.53 -3.08
CA GLN A 202 -10.66 10.76 -3.78
C GLN A 202 -9.37 11.36 -3.21
N THR A 203 -9.20 11.35 -1.88
CA THR A 203 -8.00 11.82 -1.22
C THR A 203 -6.80 10.98 -1.60
N ARG A 204 -6.93 9.64 -1.53
CA ARG A 204 -5.86 8.70 -1.88
C ARG A 204 -5.47 8.77 -3.36
N LEU A 205 -6.46 8.81 -4.25
CA LEU A 205 -6.22 8.97 -5.69
C LEU A 205 -5.53 10.29 -6.01
N LYS A 206 -5.87 11.39 -5.31
CA LYS A 206 -5.20 12.68 -5.48
C LYS A 206 -3.72 12.65 -5.10
N ILE A 207 -3.36 11.94 -4.05
CA ILE A 207 -1.95 11.78 -3.63
C ILE A 207 -1.19 10.94 -4.65
N LEU A 208 -1.77 9.84 -5.13
CA LEU A 208 -1.19 9.03 -6.20
C LEU A 208 -1.04 9.83 -7.50
N GLU A 209 -1.99 10.68 -7.84
CA GLU A 209 -1.87 11.61 -8.96
C GLU A 209 -0.72 12.61 -8.76
N ASN A 210 -0.61 13.20 -7.56
CA ASN A 210 0.46 14.13 -7.22
C ASN A 210 1.84 13.45 -7.31
N SER A 211 1.97 12.21 -6.84
CA SER A 211 3.22 11.44 -6.99
C SER A 211 3.59 11.25 -8.46
N GLY A 212 2.60 11.00 -9.32
CA GLY A 212 2.78 10.91 -10.76
C GLY A 212 3.26 12.21 -11.40
N LYS A 213 2.64 13.34 -11.04
CA LYS A 213 3.05 14.69 -11.51
C LYS A 213 4.47 15.03 -11.07
N LEU A 214 4.88 14.58 -9.90
CA LEU A 214 6.24 14.77 -9.38
C LEU A 214 7.24 13.73 -9.91
N GLY A 215 6.79 12.68 -10.60
CA GLY A 215 7.65 11.59 -11.05
C GLY A 215 8.30 10.81 -9.90
N ILE A 216 7.58 10.66 -8.78
CA ILE A 216 8.03 9.88 -7.62
C ILE A 216 7.70 8.41 -7.86
N PRO A 217 8.68 7.48 -7.81
CA PRO A 217 8.39 6.06 -7.79
C PRO A 217 7.51 5.72 -6.60
N MET A 218 6.33 5.12 -6.86
CA MET A 218 5.29 4.96 -5.85
C MET A 218 4.89 3.51 -5.66
N THR A 219 4.76 3.06 -4.41
CA THR A 219 4.05 1.82 -4.08
C THR A 219 2.64 2.16 -3.62
N THR A 220 1.69 1.37 -4.05
CA THR A 220 0.29 1.45 -3.62
C THR A 220 -0.34 0.07 -3.63
N GLY A 221 -1.57 -0.06 -3.22
CA GLY A 221 -2.25 -1.34 -3.24
C GLY A 221 -3.62 -1.30 -2.60
N ILE A 222 -4.16 -2.49 -2.40
CA ILE A 222 -5.49 -2.71 -1.84
C ILE A 222 -5.43 -3.61 -0.63
N LEU A 223 -6.38 -3.44 0.28
CA LEU A 223 -6.63 -4.33 1.41
C LEU A 223 -7.86 -5.19 1.11
N VAL A 224 -7.66 -6.52 1.09
CA VAL A 224 -8.67 -7.50 0.70
C VAL A 224 -9.27 -8.14 1.95
N GLY A 225 -10.61 -8.20 2.02
CA GLY A 225 -11.33 -8.87 3.10
C GLY A 225 -11.87 -7.92 4.18
N ILE A 226 -12.00 -6.64 3.90
CA ILE A 226 -12.53 -5.63 4.83
C ILE A 226 -14.01 -5.31 4.61
N GLY A 227 -14.73 -6.09 3.79
CA GLY A 227 -16.15 -5.94 3.49
C GLY A 227 -16.44 -5.33 2.12
N GLU A 228 -15.46 -5.25 1.26
CA GLU A 228 -15.59 -4.83 -0.13
C GLU A 228 -16.23 -5.92 -1.01
N THR A 229 -16.76 -5.54 -2.15
CA THR A 229 -17.22 -6.46 -3.20
C THR A 229 -16.12 -6.73 -4.21
N ILE A 230 -16.29 -7.76 -5.04
CA ILE A 230 -15.33 -8.06 -6.12
C ILE A 230 -15.25 -6.93 -7.15
N GLU A 231 -16.38 -6.30 -7.44
CA GLU A 231 -16.45 -5.16 -8.35
C GLU A 231 -15.64 -3.98 -7.80
N GLU A 232 -15.74 -3.71 -6.48
CA GLU A 232 -14.99 -2.65 -5.80
C GLU A 232 -13.47 -2.96 -5.81
N ILE A 233 -13.06 -4.23 -5.73
CA ILE A 233 -11.66 -4.65 -5.91
C ILE A 233 -11.20 -4.39 -7.34
N ILE A 234 -11.97 -4.84 -8.33
CA ILE A 234 -11.65 -4.66 -9.75
C ILE A 234 -11.51 -3.17 -10.08
N ASP A 235 -12.45 -2.35 -9.63
CA ASP A 235 -12.43 -0.90 -9.84
C ASP A 235 -11.21 -0.25 -9.18
N SER A 236 -10.78 -0.72 -8.01
CA SER A 236 -9.57 -0.25 -7.33
C SER A 236 -8.30 -0.56 -8.13
N ILE A 237 -8.19 -1.77 -8.67
CA ILE A 237 -7.04 -2.17 -9.49
C ILE A 237 -7.04 -1.41 -10.82
N LEU A 238 -8.21 -1.21 -11.44
CA LEU A 238 -8.35 -0.42 -12.66
C LEU A 238 -7.99 1.06 -12.44
N ALA A 239 -8.33 1.64 -11.29
CA ALA A 239 -7.92 3.00 -10.93
C ALA A 239 -6.39 3.12 -10.81
N ILE A 240 -5.73 2.16 -10.16
CA ILE A 240 -4.26 2.09 -10.08
C ILE A 240 -3.65 1.94 -11.48
N LYS A 241 -4.21 1.06 -12.31
CA LYS A 241 -3.80 0.88 -13.72
C LYS A 241 -3.86 2.19 -14.48
N GLY A 242 -4.99 2.91 -14.41
CA GLY A 242 -5.17 4.19 -15.11
C GLY A 242 -4.15 5.25 -14.68
N LEU A 243 -3.85 5.35 -13.40
CA LEU A 243 -2.80 6.24 -12.90
C LEU A 243 -1.42 5.84 -13.41
N HIS A 244 -1.11 4.53 -13.41
CA HIS A 244 0.17 4.07 -13.94
C HIS A 244 0.29 4.29 -15.44
N GLU A 245 -0.77 4.06 -16.22
CA GLU A 245 -0.77 4.31 -17.66
C GLU A 245 -0.50 5.78 -17.98
N LYS A 246 -1.01 6.69 -17.15
CA LYS A 246 -0.83 8.14 -17.32
C LYS A 246 0.55 8.63 -16.90
N TYR A 247 1.07 8.17 -15.77
CA TYR A 247 2.26 8.74 -15.13
C TYR A 247 3.49 7.84 -15.14
N LYS A 248 3.33 6.53 -15.36
CA LYS A 248 4.40 5.51 -15.38
C LYS A 248 5.24 5.42 -14.10
N ASN A 249 4.73 5.89 -12.97
CA ASN A 249 5.46 6.03 -11.72
C ASN A 249 5.13 4.98 -10.64
N ILE A 250 4.06 4.20 -10.81
CA ILE A 250 3.74 3.13 -9.85
C ILE A 250 4.63 1.94 -10.12
N GLN A 251 5.53 1.64 -9.19
CA GLN A 251 6.53 0.58 -9.33
C GLN A 251 6.03 -0.78 -8.84
N GLU A 252 5.05 -0.78 -7.93
CA GLU A 252 4.58 -2.00 -7.27
C GLU A 252 3.15 -1.84 -6.78
N VAL A 253 2.34 -2.90 -6.94
CA VAL A 253 0.99 -3.01 -6.38
C VAL A 253 0.98 -4.05 -5.28
N ILE A 254 0.64 -3.62 -4.08
CA ILE A 254 0.58 -4.45 -2.87
C ILE A 254 -0.83 -5.01 -2.73
N LEU A 255 -0.94 -6.32 -2.62
CA LEU A 255 -2.18 -7.01 -2.29
C LEU A 255 -2.06 -7.52 -0.85
N GLN A 256 -2.78 -6.87 0.05
CA GLN A 256 -2.74 -7.20 1.47
C GLN A 256 -4.00 -7.97 1.86
N ASN A 257 -3.83 -9.18 2.39
CA ASN A 257 -4.93 -9.97 2.93
C ASN A 257 -5.23 -9.53 4.36
N PHE A 258 -6.45 -9.07 4.62
CA PHE A 258 -6.87 -8.70 5.96
C PHE A 258 -6.76 -9.90 6.93
N GLN A 259 -6.19 -9.64 8.09
CA GLN A 259 -6.16 -10.58 9.22
C GLN A 259 -6.76 -9.90 10.46
N PRO A 260 -7.73 -10.54 11.13
CA PRO A 260 -8.29 -9.99 12.37
C PRO A 260 -7.24 -9.91 13.47
N LYS A 261 -7.30 -8.82 14.24
CA LYS A 261 -6.39 -8.61 15.39
C LYS A 261 -7.20 -8.34 16.65
N PRO A 262 -6.77 -8.87 17.83
CA PRO A 262 -7.55 -8.82 19.08
C PRO A 262 -7.98 -7.42 19.52
N ASP A 263 -7.12 -6.43 19.32
CA ASP A 263 -7.31 -5.06 19.83
C ASP A 263 -7.96 -4.13 18.81
N THR A 264 -8.68 -4.67 17.82
CA THR A 264 -9.33 -3.88 16.77
C THR A 264 -10.85 -4.05 16.79
N ILE A 265 -11.56 -3.09 16.19
CA ILE A 265 -13.02 -3.18 15.99
C ILE A 265 -13.37 -4.40 15.14
N MET A 266 -12.52 -4.78 14.21
CA MET A 266 -12.72 -5.90 13.29
C MET A 266 -12.15 -7.24 13.81
N LYS A 267 -11.91 -7.38 15.12
CA LYS A 267 -11.33 -8.59 15.72
C LYS A 267 -12.12 -9.89 15.42
N ASP A 268 -13.42 -9.78 15.26
CA ASP A 268 -14.31 -10.92 14.98
C ASP A 268 -14.67 -11.06 13.49
N THR A 269 -14.09 -10.21 12.63
CA THR A 269 -14.28 -10.30 11.18
C THR A 269 -13.37 -11.40 10.63
N PRO A 270 -13.90 -12.41 9.90
CA PRO A 270 -13.04 -13.47 9.35
C PRO A 270 -12.05 -12.89 8.32
N SER A 271 -10.85 -13.47 8.28
CA SER A 271 -9.91 -13.18 7.19
C SER A 271 -10.49 -13.62 5.85
N ALA A 272 -10.03 -12.99 4.77
CA ALA A 272 -10.37 -13.47 3.44
C ALA A 272 -9.86 -14.91 3.25
N ASN A 273 -10.69 -15.73 2.66
CA ASN A 273 -10.36 -17.13 2.40
C ASN A 273 -9.19 -17.20 1.40
N GLU A 274 -8.33 -18.20 1.56
CA GLU A 274 -7.12 -18.38 0.77
C GLU A 274 -7.41 -18.49 -0.74
N GLU A 275 -8.42 -19.27 -1.12
CA GLU A 275 -8.83 -19.44 -2.51
C GLU A 275 -9.33 -18.12 -3.11
N TYR A 276 -10.10 -17.35 -2.36
CA TYR A 276 -10.55 -16.03 -2.76
C TYR A 276 -9.37 -15.08 -2.99
N PHE A 277 -8.46 -15.03 -2.04
CA PHE A 277 -7.28 -14.17 -2.14
C PHE A 277 -6.38 -14.55 -3.33
N LYS A 278 -6.16 -15.84 -3.57
CA LYS A 278 -5.43 -16.32 -4.76
C LYS A 278 -6.09 -15.87 -6.07
N LYS A 279 -7.43 -15.89 -6.14
CA LYS A 279 -8.17 -15.39 -7.31
C LYS A 279 -7.96 -13.88 -7.51
N ILE A 280 -7.93 -13.09 -6.43
CA ILE A 280 -7.65 -11.65 -6.52
C ILE A 280 -6.22 -11.40 -7.02
N VAL A 281 -5.23 -12.17 -6.55
CA VAL A 281 -3.85 -12.09 -7.04
C VAL A 281 -3.78 -12.40 -8.55
N ALA A 282 -4.46 -13.45 -8.98
CA ALA A 282 -4.51 -13.86 -10.40
C ALA A 282 -5.22 -12.82 -11.27
N LEU A 283 -6.36 -12.29 -10.82
CA LEU A 283 -7.07 -11.19 -11.51
C LEU A 283 -6.20 -9.94 -11.62
N THR A 284 -5.51 -9.58 -10.55
CA THR A 284 -4.59 -8.44 -10.57
C THR A 284 -3.52 -8.63 -11.64
N ARG A 285 -2.93 -9.82 -11.77
CA ARG A 285 -1.97 -10.13 -12.84
C ARG A 285 -2.57 -9.99 -14.23
N ILE A 286 -3.84 -10.36 -14.42
CA ILE A 286 -4.55 -10.20 -15.69
C ILE A 286 -4.79 -8.72 -16.01
N ILE A 287 -5.19 -7.92 -15.02
CA ILE A 287 -5.52 -6.50 -15.22
C ILE A 287 -4.25 -5.66 -15.48
N ILE A 288 -3.15 -5.99 -14.78
CA ILE A 288 -1.88 -5.26 -14.82
C ILE A 288 -0.69 -6.20 -15.09
N PRO A 289 -0.62 -6.82 -16.26
CA PRO A 289 0.28 -7.95 -16.53
C PRO A 289 1.77 -7.64 -16.39
N GLN A 290 2.18 -6.38 -16.56
CA GLN A 290 3.59 -5.96 -16.52
C GLN A 290 4.03 -5.40 -15.15
N MET A 291 3.09 -5.08 -14.24
CA MET A 291 3.44 -4.48 -12.96
C MET A 291 4.01 -5.49 -11.97
N ASN A 292 4.83 -5.01 -11.04
CA ASN A 292 5.21 -5.81 -9.89
C ASN A 292 4.02 -5.94 -8.92
N ILE A 293 3.76 -7.15 -8.47
CA ILE A 293 2.74 -7.45 -7.46
C ILE A 293 3.46 -7.94 -6.21
N GLN A 294 3.23 -7.27 -5.10
CA GLN A 294 3.80 -7.64 -3.80
C GLN A 294 2.72 -8.29 -2.93
N ILE A 295 3.05 -9.40 -2.31
CA ILE A 295 2.29 -10.02 -1.24
C ILE A 295 3.12 -9.84 0.04
N PRO A 296 2.71 -8.99 1.00
CA PRO A 296 3.50 -8.78 2.21
C PRO A 296 3.39 -9.99 3.14
N PRO A 297 4.49 -10.41 3.79
CA PRO A 297 4.50 -11.58 4.67
C PRO A 297 4.04 -11.27 6.10
N ASN A 298 3.89 -10.01 6.45
CA ASN A 298 3.68 -9.51 7.81
C ASN A 298 2.22 -9.17 8.11
N LEU A 299 1.30 -10.01 7.70
CA LEU A 299 -0.14 -9.80 7.89
C LEU A 299 -0.67 -10.39 9.18
#